data_058551b618b185bf14880b457654a252
#
_entry.id   058551b618b185bf14880b457654a252
#
_cell.length_a   1.000
_cell.length_b   1.000
_cell.length_c   1.000
_cell.angle_alpha   90.00
_cell.angle_beta   90.00
_cell.angle_gamma   90.00
#
_symmetry.space_group_name_H-M   'P 1'
#
loop_
_entity.id
_entity.type
_entity.pdbx_description
1 polymer ?
#
loop_
_entity_poly.entity_id
_entity_poly.type
_entity_poly.pdbx_seq_one_letter_code
_entity_poly.pdbx_strand_id
1 'polypeptide(L)'
;MPHSVSEFIRFYNSPFSYWCNKTNKLVDEKKIDAKYKIQINASKLVSKQLLTKAQEHEVVLKDKYRISENLNVVDMSNKDSSNKVFLEQLNKNPDVIFQPYISSKDFVGRLDFVKILDDELHIIDAKLSSSIKTEHIMQLFVYREILETVSKKQVTECFLFLGDLQMHKVEFDKYKEIYAELKNQFMDFNNSYDPETPPYPKKGEELQEYDDEAKKIWIRDNGLELLYRIQAKQIEKLKNNDIKTVEELKNTNLEKIDGMGEATFIKYKKLAQLLNDSTENKISYEIKDASLNGLLKPNKGDLYIDFEGYPFLTIGRNFEYLYGIWSNNKNDSFTYYWSDDEEEEKNSFVSFIEKLLEHLELYPDAKFYHYFSYEISSLRKSAQNFGVYEKELEQLIEKKCFIDLFTIVNSSLLIGASSYSLKTVEKLAGINRTEDLQSGMESIQYFEDYFFNEEYELKDLIIEYNKADCKNLYLLHDWLASLL
;
A
#
# COMPACT_ATOMS: atom_id res chain seq x y z
N MET A 1 -18.83 -9.16 -24.70
CA MET A 1 -18.00 -7.95 -24.85
C MET A 1 -16.59 -8.32 -24.39
N PRO A 2 -15.53 -7.76 -24.97
CA PRO A 2 -14.18 -8.00 -24.48
C PRO A 2 -14.00 -7.46 -23.05
N HIS A 3 -13.14 -8.09 -22.27
CA HIS A 3 -12.78 -7.66 -20.93
C HIS A 3 -11.72 -6.56 -20.96
N SER A 4 -11.77 -5.60 -20.04
CA SER A 4 -10.70 -4.62 -19.93
C SER A 4 -9.42 -5.25 -19.35
N VAL A 5 -8.27 -4.69 -19.73
CA VAL A 5 -6.97 -5.09 -19.15
C VAL A 5 -6.98 -4.88 -17.64
N SER A 6 -7.57 -3.79 -17.16
CA SER A 6 -7.69 -3.52 -15.72
C SER A 6 -8.54 -4.57 -14.98
N GLU A 7 -9.59 -5.11 -15.61
CA GLU A 7 -10.37 -6.22 -15.05
C GLU A 7 -9.53 -7.50 -14.90
N PHE A 8 -8.68 -7.80 -15.88
CA PHE A 8 -7.77 -8.94 -15.83
C PHE A 8 -6.71 -8.77 -14.72
N ILE A 9 -6.12 -7.60 -14.61
CA ILE A 9 -5.12 -7.32 -13.55
C ILE A 9 -5.76 -7.34 -12.17
N ARG A 10 -6.97 -6.81 -12.01
CA ARG A 10 -7.70 -6.93 -10.75
C ARG A 10 -7.97 -8.39 -10.37
N PHE A 11 -8.34 -9.23 -11.34
CA PHE A 11 -8.49 -10.68 -11.10
C PHE A 11 -7.17 -11.36 -10.73
N TYR A 12 -6.07 -11.00 -11.37
CA TYR A 12 -4.73 -11.48 -11.02
C TYR A 12 -4.39 -11.16 -9.57
N ASN A 13 -4.64 -9.93 -9.14
CA ASN A 13 -4.32 -9.45 -7.80
C ASN A 13 -5.27 -10.04 -6.74
N SER A 14 -6.56 -10.17 -7.06
CA SER A 14 -7.57 -10.79 -6.19
C SER A 14 -8.80 -11.21 -6.98
N PRO A 15 -9.05 -12.50 -7.15
CA PRO A 15 -10.32 -13.00 -7.69
C PRO A 15 -11.54 -12.51 -6.88
N PHE A 16 -11.41 -12.35 -5.56
CA PHE A 16 -12.45 -11.80 -4.69
C PHE A 16 -12.74 -10.33 -5.01
N SER A 17 -11.70 -9.48 -5.05
CA SER A 17 -11.85 -8.06 -5.40
C SER A 17 -12.45 -7.89 -6.80
N TYR A 18 -12.01 -8.70 -7.76
CA TYR A 18 -12.60 -8.72 -9.10
C TYR A 18 -14.08 -9.10 -9.09
N TRP A 19 -14.46 -10.15 -8.36
CA TRP A 19 -15.85 -10.59 -8.23
C TRP A 19 -16.71 -9.47 -7.62
N CYS A 20 -16.26 -8.83 -6.54
CA CYS A 20 -16.96 -7.71 -5.91
C CYS A 20 -17.17 -6.54 -6.90
N ASN A 21 -16.11 -6.15 -7.60
CA ASN A 21 -16.16 -5.06 -8.59
C ASN A 21 -17.13 -5.39 -9.73
N LYS A 22 -17.06 -6.61 -10.28
CA LYS A 22 -17.95 -7.08 -11.33
C LYS A 22 -19.41 -7.10 -10.86
N THR A 23 -19.66 -7.58 -9.63
CA THR A 23 -21.00 -7.61 -9.03
C THR A 23 -21.56 -6.19 -8.91
N ASN A 24 -20.80 -5.26 -8.34
CA ASN A 24 -21.20 -3.88 -8.21
C ASN A 24 -21.49 -3.22 -9.56
N LYS A 25 -20.66 -3.45 -10.58
CA LYS A 25 -20.86 -2.97 -11.96
C LYS A 25 -22.18 -3.50 -12.55
N LEU A 26 -22.47 -4.80 -12.37
CA LEU A 26 -23.72 -5.39 -12.88
C LEU A 26 -24.97 -4.87 -12.15
N VAL A 27 -24.87 -4.57 -10.86
CA VAL A 27 -25.94 -3.89 -10.09
C VAL A 27 -26.15 -2.48 -10.61
N ASP A 28 -25.09 -1.70 -10.80
CA ASP A 28 -25.17 -0.31 -11.27
C ASP A 28 -25.74 -0.24 -12.70
N GLU A 29 -25.42 -1.20 -13.54
CA GLU A 29 -25.97 -1.38 -14.88
C GLU A 29 -27.40 -1.99 -14.85
N LYS A 30 -27.96 -2.27 -13.68
CA LYS A 30 -29.29 -2.89 -13.48
C LYS A 30 -29.46 -4.27 -14.17
N LYS A 31 -28.35 -5.02 -14.28
CA LYS A 31 -28.34 -6.37 -14.87
C LYS A 31 -28.62 -7.46 -13.84
N ILE A 32 -28.37 -7.17 -12.56
CA ILE A 32 -28.72 -8.04 -11.41
C ILE A 32 -29.37 -7.21 -10.30
N ASP A 33 -29.98 -7.89 -9.32
CA ASP A 33 -30.70 -7.28 -8.21
C ASP A 33 -29.79 -6.40 -7.33
N ALA A 34 -30.33 -5.27 -6.87
CA ALA A 34 -29.63 -4.35 -5.97
C ALA A 34 -29.22 -4.95 -4.62
N LYS A 35 -29.88 -6.07 -4.20
CA LYS A 35 -29.50 -6.79 -2.98
C LYS A 35 -28.08 -7.33 -2.99
N TYR A 36 -27.48 -7.51 -4.18
CA TYR A 36 -26.10 -7.96 -4.35
C TYR A 36 -25.07 -6.81 -4.27
N LYS A 37 -25.49 -5.56 -4.03
CA LYS A 37 -24.56 -4.43 -3.91
C LYS A 37 -23.62 -4.63 -2.72
N ILE A 38 -22.33 -4.60 -2.99
CA ILE A 38 -21.26 -4.78 -2.01
C ILE A 38 -20.75 -3.42 -1.56
N GLN A 39 -20.61 -3.26 -0.27
CA GLN A 39 -20.10 -2.03 0.32
C GLN A 39 -18.61 -1.87 0.01
N ILE A 40 -18.20 -0.65 -0.32
CA ILE A 40 -16.80 -0.29 -0.57
C ILE A 40 -16.26 0.58 0.55
N ASN A 41 -14.99 0.46 0.83
CA ASN A 41 -14.26 1.39 1.66
C ASN A 41 -13.76 2.54 0.78
N ALA A 42 -14.43 3.70 0.87
CA ALA A 42 -14.15 4.85 0.00
C ALA A 42 -12.73 5.41 0.20
N SER A 43 -12.17 5.32 1.42
CA SER A 43 -10.81 5.79 1.71
C SER A 43 -9.71 5.01 0.99
N LYS A 44 -10.05 3.85 0.41
CA LYS A 44 -9.12 3.00 -0.35
C LYS A 44 -9.27 3.12 -1.87
N LEU A 45 -10.13 4.00 -2.34
CA LEU A 45 -10.23 4.32 -3.75
C LEU A 45 -8.97 5.07 -4.21
N VAL A 46 -8.59 4.83 -5.46
CA VAL A 46 -7.48 5.56 -6.09
C VAL A 46 -7.85 7.03 -6.19
N SER A 47 -7.01 7.91 -5.63
CA SER A 47 -7.25 9.34 -5.64
C SER A 47 -7.15 9.93 -7.06
N LYS A 48 -7.86 11.04 -7.30
CA LYS A 48 -7.75 11.78 -8.58
C LYS A 48 -6.33 12.28 -8.80
N GLN A 49 -5.63 12.68 -7.75
CA GLN A 49 -4.26 13.18 -7.80
C GLN A 49 -3.29 12.10 -8.26
N LEU A 50 -3.44 10.85 -7.78
CA LEU A 50 -2.61 9.74 -8.25
C LEU A 50 -2.84 9.48 -9.75
N LEU A 51 -4.09 9.56 -10.22
CA LEU A 51 -4.40 9.43 -11.64
C LEU A 51 -3.79 10.57 -12.46
N THR A 52 -3.85 11.80 -11.96
CA THR A 52 -3.20 12.97 -12.59
C THR A 52 -1.70 12.79 -12.67
N LYS A 53 -1.04 12.35 -11.58
CA LYS A 53 0.41 12.08 -11.56
C LYS A 53 0.81 10.96 -12.51
N ALA A 54 0.01 9.91 -12.64
CA ALA A 54 0.25 8.86 -13.62
C ALA A 54 0.20 9.42 -15.05
N GLN A 55 -0.78 10.28 -15.35
CA GLN A 55 -0.87 10.95 -16.66
C GLN A 55 0.30 11.90 -16.91
N GLU A 56 0.72 12.70 -15.91
CA GLU A 56 1.90 13.56 -16.02
C GLU A 56 3.17 12.75 -16.31
N HIS A 57 3.33 11.61 -15.65
CA HIS A 57 4.47 10.70 -15.88
C HIS A 57 4.50 10.17 -17.34
N GLU A 58 3.35 9.82 -17.88
CA GLU A 58 3.24 9.45 -19.32
C GLU A 58 3.61 10.64 -20.23
N VAL A 59 3.16 11.86 -19.88
CA VAL A 59 3.47 13.08 -20.66
C VAL A 59 4.97 13.35 -20.67
N VAL A 60 5.69 13.14 -19.56
CA VAL A 60 7.14 13.28 -19.50
C VAL A 60 7.84 12.42 -20.58
N LEU A 61 7.44 11.16 -20.73
CA LEU A 61 7.99 10.28 -21.76
C LEU A 61 7.57 10.70 -23.18
N LYS A 62 6.32 11.12 -23.35
CA LYS A 62 5.82 11.64 -24.64
C LYS A 62 6.63 12.84 -25.11
N ASP A 63 6.89 13.81 -24.21
CA ASP A 63 7.66 15.01 -24.53
C ASP A 63 9.14 14.71 -24.77
N LYS A 64 9.71 13.73 -24.06
CA LYS A 64 11.06 13.23 -24.35
C LYS A 64 11.15 12.73 -25.80
N TYR A 65 10.23 11.88 -26.25
CA TYR A 65 10.19 11.40 -27.62
C TYR A 65 10.02 12.52 -28.65
N ARG A 66 9.07 13.42 -28.39
CA ARG A 66 8.69 14.47 -29.32
C ARG A 66 9.71 15.59 -29.44
N ILE A 67 10.27 16.03 -28.30
CA ILE A 67 11.13 17.22 -28.20
C ILE A 67 12.61 16.82 -28.23
N SER A 68 13.02 15.87 -27.37
CA SER A 68 14.42 15.52 -27.20
C SER A 68 14.93 14.57 -28.28
N GLU A 69 14.11 13.58 -28.69
CA GLU A 69 14.47 12.59 -29.70
C GLU A 69 13.96 12.99 -31.10
N ASN A 70 13.16 14.05 -31.21
CA ASN A 70 12.56 14.57 -32.47
C ASN A 70 11.79 13.50 -33.28
N LEU A 71 11.07 12.61 -32.58
CA LEU A 71 10.28 11.54 -33.19
C LEU A 71 8.89 12.05 -33.62
N ASN A 72 8.35 11.42 -34.68
CA ASN A 72 6.97 11.63 -35.12
C ASN A 72 6.00 10.89 -34.19
N VAL A 73 5.47 11.58 -33.19
CA VAL A 73 4.53 11.03 -32.20
C VAL A 73 3.10 11.34 -32.60
N VAL A 74 2.30 10.31 -32.85
CA VAL A 74 0.86 10.41 -33.09
C VAL A 74 0.12 10.24 -31.75
N ASP A 75 -0.52 11.31 -31.28
CA ASP A 75 -1.33 11.30 -30.07
C ASP A 75 -2.76 10.84 -30.37
N MET A 76 -3.18 9.75 -29.75
CA MET A 76 -4.52 9.16 -29.87
C MET A 76 -5.36 9.29 -28.59
N SER A 77 -4.90 10.02 -27.58
CA SER A 77 -5.60 10.15 -26.28
C SER A 77 -7.03 10.70 -26.40
N ASN A 78 -7.25 11.61 -27.34
CA ASN A 78 -8.53 12.31 -27.56
C ASN A 78 -9.30 11.86 -28.83
N LYS A 79 -8.86 10.77 -29.49
CA LYS A 79 -9.49 10.30 -30.73
C LYS A 79 -10.50 9.20 -30.42
N ASP A 80 -11.60 9.15 -31.24
CA ASP A 80 -12.51 8.01 -31.25
C ASP A 80 -11.74 6.72 -31.47
N SER A 81 -11.72 5.91 -30.44
CA SER A 81 -10.83 4.77 -30.32
C SER A 81 -11.46 3.56 -30.99
N SER A 82 -11.04 3.28 -32.20
CA SER A 82 -11.35 2.00 -32.86
C SER A 82 -10.10 1.40 -33.46
N ASN A 83 -10.07 0.08 -33.59
CA ASN A 83 -9.01 -0.62 -34.30
C ASN A 83 -8.76 -0.04 -35.71
N LYS A 84 -9.82 0.42 -36.39
CA LYS A 84 -9.71 1.05 -37.71
C LYS A 84 -8.86 2.31 -37.64
N VAL A 85 -9.17 3.23 -36.72
CA VAL A 85 -8.42 4.48 -36.57
C VAL A 85 -6.97 4.20 -36.19
N PHE A 86 -6.73 3.24 -35.29
CA PHE A 86 -5.37 2.82 -34.93
C PHE A 86 -4.59 2.32 -36.17
N LEU A 87 -5.18 1.43 -36.98
CA LEU A 87 -4.54 0.88 -38.17
C LEU A 87 -4.29 1.95 -39.24
N GLU A 88 -5.21 2.92 -39.40
CA GLU A 88 -4.99 4.07 -40.28
C GLU A 88 -3.79 4.93 -39.86
N GLN A 89 -3.58 5.11 -38.56
CA GLN A 89 -2.40 5.84 -38.06
C GLN A 89 -1.12 4.98 -38.19
N LEU A 90 -1.18 3.69 -37.84
CA LEU A 90 -0.05 2.76 -37.97
C LEU A 90 0.47 2.69 -39.41
N ASN A 91 -0.44 2.68 -40.41
CA ASN A 91 -0.09 2.66 -41.82
C ASN A 91 0.59 3.93 -42.34
N LYS A 92 0.54 5.04 -41.59
CA LYS A 92 1.30 6.26 -41.88
C LYS A 92 2.75 6.18 -41.43
N ASN A 93 3.12 5.05 -40.81
CA ASN A 93 4.46 4.75 -40.29
C ASN A 93 5.02 5.85 -39.39
N PRO A 94 4.32 6.24 -38.29
CA PRO A 94 4.88 7.13 -37.31
C PRO A 94 5.97 6.41 -36.51
N ASP A 95 6.83 7.16 -35.81
CA ASP A 95 7.83 6.56 -34.91
C ASP A 95 7.19 6.03 -33.61
N VAL A 96 6.18 6.75 -33.11
CA VAL A 96 5.47 6.41 -31.85
C VAL A 96 3.99 6.73 -31.97
N ILE A 97 3.14 5.84 -31.45
CA ILE A 97 1.71 6.11 -31.21
C ILE A 97 1.49 6.16 -29.69
N PHE A 98 0.97 7.30 -29.20
CA PHE A 98 0.65 7.53 -27.79
C PHE A 98 -0.82 7.26 -27.51
N GLN A 99 -1.12 6.51 -26.48
CA GLN A 99 -2.44 6.15 -25.97
C GLN A 99 -3.42 5.58 -27.00
N PRO A 100 -3.03 4.61 -27.88
CA PRO A 100 -4.00 3.94 -28.72
C PRO A 100 -4.93 3.06 -27.88
N TYR A 101 -6.24 3.12 -28.17
CA TYR A 101 -7.23 2.22 -27.58
C TYR A 101 -7.62 1.17 -28.61
N ILE A 102 -7.33 -0.09 -28.31
CA ILE A 102 -7.52 -1.23 -29.24
C ILE A 102 -8.18 -2.41 -28.54
N SER A 103 -8.85 -3.25 -29.33
CA SER A 103 -9.56 -4.41 -28.82
C SER A 103 -9.38 -5.65 -29.68
N SER A 104 -9.20 -6.79 -29.03
CA SER A 104 -9.31 -8.13 -29.59
C SER A 104 -10.69 -8.73 -29.30
N LYS A 105 -10.86 -10.01 -29.57
CA LYS A 105 -12.07 -10.75 -29.18
C LYS A 105 -12.23 -10.83 -27.67
N ASP A 106 -11.11 -11.05 -26.97
CA ASP A 106 -11.08 -11.38 -25.53
C ASP A 106 -10.86 -10.12 -24.68
N PHE A 107 -10.01 -9.20 -25.14
CA PHE A 107 -9.56 -8.06 -24.36
C PHE A 107 -9.68 -6.73 -25.09
N VAL A 108 -9.79 -5.65 -24.29
CA VAL A 108 -9.75 -4.28 -24.72
C VAL A 108 -8.89 -3.45 -23.78
N GLY A 109 -8.07 -2.54 -24.32
CA GLY A 109 -7.22 -1.69 -23.51
C GLY A 109 -6.69 -0.47 -24.23
N ARG A 110 -6.20 0.47 -23.44
CA ARG A 110 -5.45 1.65 -23.88
C ARG A 110 -3.99 1.41 -23.53
N LEU A 111 -3.13 1.30 -24.55
CA LEU A 111 -1.68 1.19 -24.36
C LEU A 111 -1.10 2.60 -24.16
N ASP A 112 -0.08 2.75 -23.35
CA ASP A 112 0.54 4.06 -23.18
C ASP A 112 1.32 4.45 -24.43
N PHE A 113 2.23 3.58 -24.89
CA PHE A 113 3.02 3.83 -26.10
C PHE A 113 3.21 2.57 -26.94
N VAL A 114 3.08 2.74 -28.27
CA VAL A 114 3.52 1.76 -29.27
C VAL A 114 4.60 2.44 -30.10
N LYS A 115 5.85 1.96 -30.00
CA LYS A 115 6.99 2.41 -30.81
C LYS A 115 7.13 1.51 -32.02
N ILE A 116 7.32 2.08 -33.19
CA ILE A 116 7.42 1.40 -34.48
C ILE A 116 8.89 1.43 -34.93
N LEU A 117 9.45 0.27 -35.21
CA LEU A 117 10.81 0.09 -35.71
C LEU A 117 10.76 -0.82 -36.91
N ASP A 118 10.83 -0.26 -38.09
CA ASP A 118 10.64 -0.96 -39.35
C ASP A 118 9.32 -1.76 -39.37
N ASP A 119 9.37 -3.09 -39.39
CA ASP A 119 8.19 -3.98 -39.37
C ASP A 119 7.82 -4.49 -37.95
N GLU A 120 8.57 -4.12 -36.94
CA GLU A 120 8.41 -4.58 -35.55
C GLU A 120 7.73 -3.53 -34.68
N LEU A 121 7.07 -3.98 -33.62
CA LEU A 121 6.42 -3.13 -32.65
C LEU A 121 7.04 -3.35 -31.26
N HIS A 122 7.25 -2.24 -30.54
CA HIS A 122 7.61 -2.27 -29.13
C HIS A 122 6.47 -1.65 -28.31
N ILE A 123 6.20 -2.23 -27.15
CA ILE A 123 5.25 -1.67 -26.18
C ILE A 123 6.04 -1.03 -25.04
N ILE A 124 5.66 0.20 -24.68
CA ILE A 124 6.16 0.85 -23.47
C ILE A 124 4.95 1.23 -22.61
N ASP A 125 4.98 0.85 -21.34
CA ASP A 125 3.94 1.13 -20.37
C ASP A 125 4.56 1.92 -19.19
N ALA A 126 3.95 3.04 -18.82
CA ALA A 126 4.47 3.95 -17.82
C ALA A 126 3.92 3.62 -16.42
N LYS A 127 4.78 3.57 -15.42
CA LYS A 127 4.40 3.25 -14.05
C LYS A 127 5.12 4.16 -13.05
N LEU A 128 4.37 4.73 -12.13
CA LEU A 128 4.93 5.55 -11.03
C LEU A 128 5.77 4.74 -10.04
N SER A 129 5.64 3.42 -10.02
CA SER A 129 6.41 2.56 -9.13
C SER A 129 7.91 2.62 -9.43
N SER A 130 8.74 2.46 -8.40
CA SER A 130 10.20 2.42 -8.50
C SER A 130 10.76 1.04 -8.87
N SER A 131 9.90 0.03 -9.04
CA SER A 131 10.31 -1.35 -9.36
C SER A 131 9.29 -2.06 -10.22
N ILE A 132 9.79 -3.04 -11.01
CA ILE A 132 8.95 -3.93 -11.81
C ILE A 132 8.17 -4.86 -10.88
N LYS A 133 6.85 -4.89 -11.06
CA LYS A 133 5.97 -5.86 -10.42
C LYS A 133 5.48 -6.89 -11.41
N THR A 134 5.12 -8.08 -10.95
CA THR A 134 4.59 -9.14 -11.84
C THR A 134 3.29 -8.74 -12.51
N GLU A 135 2.45 -7.97 -11.84
CA GLU A 135 1.21 -7.42 -12.43
C GLU A 135 1.46 -6.55 -13.66
N HIS A 136 2.54 -5.75 -13.67
CA HIS A 136 2.94 -4.95 -14.85
C HIS A 136 3.31 -5.85 -16.03
N ILE A 137 3.98 -6.97 -15.74
CA ILE A 137 4.35 -7.96 -16.77
C ILE A 137 3.09 -8.63 -17.33
N MET A 138 2.15 -9.01 -16.48
CA MET A 138 0.86 -9.59 -16.91
C MET A 138 0.06 -8.62 -17.77
N GLN A 139 0.06 -7.34 -17.43
CA GLN A 139 -0.57 -6.28 -18.23
C GLN A 139 0.06 -6.19 -19.65
N LEU A 140 1.38 -6.20 -19.71
CA LEU A 140 2.10 -6.16 -21.00
C LEU A 140 1.83 -7.39 -21.86
N PHE A 141 1.62 -8.58 -21.28
CA PHE A 141 1.20 -9.77 -22.04
C PHE A 141 -0.16 -9.57 -22.70
N VAL A 142 -1.12 -9.02 -21.98
CA VAL A 142 -2.46 -8.73 -22.55
C VAL A 142 -2.34 -7.70 -23.67
N TYR A 143 -1.59 -6.63 -23.46
CA TYR A 143 -1.35 -5.60 -24.47
C TYR A 143 -0.67 -6.17 -25.73
N ARG A 144 0.33 -7.02 -25.55
CA ARG A 144 1.00 -7.73 -26.64
C ARG A 144 0.00 -8.56 -27.46
N GLU A 145 -0.82 -9.37 -26.80
CA GLU A 145 -1.83 -10.21 -27.45
C GLU A 145 -2.83 -9.38 -28.27
N ILE A 146 -3.34 -8.26 -27.68
CA ILE A 146 -4.26 -7.36 -28.39
C ILE A 146 -3.56 -6.75 -29.61
N LEU A 147 -2.36 -6.19 -29.43
CA LEU A 147 -1.64 -5.47 -30.46
C LEU A 147 -1.25 -6.37 -31.63
N GLU A 148 -0.70 -7.57 -31.38
CA GLU A 148 -0.37 -8.56 -32.40
C GLU A 148 -1.62 -9.05 -33.16
N THR A 149 -2.74 -9.23 -32.43
CA THR A 149 -4.02 -9.64 -33.03
C THR A 149 -4.55 -8.58 -34.01
N VAL A 150 -4.47 -7.30 -33.61
CA VAL A 150 -5.05 -6.18 -34.36
C VAL A 150 -4.14 -5.75 -35.52
N SER A 151 -2.86 -5.57 -35.26
CA SER A 151 -1.88 -5.05 -36.24
C SER A 151 -1.40 -6.11 -37.25
N LYS A 152 -1.46 -7.39 -36.88
CA LYS A 152 -0.82 -8.51 -37.61
C LYS A 152 0.72 -8.39 -37.69
N LYS A 153 1.30 -7.50 -36.86
CA LYS A 153 2.76 -7.34 -36.74
C LYS A 153 3.22 -7.94 -35.41
N GLN A 154 4.49 -8.37 -35.37
CA GLN A 154 5.07 -8.94 -34.16
C GLN A 154 5.48 -7.85 -33.17
N VAL A 155 5.20 -8.08 -31.89
CA VAL A 155 5.76 -7.29 -30.78
C VAL A 155 7.04 -7.98 -30.31
N THR A 156 8.19 -7.38 -30.58
CA THR A 156 9.49 -7.97 -30.27
C THR A 156 10.02 -7.60 -28.89
N GLU A 157 9.73 -6.40 -28.43
CA GLU A 157 10.18 -5.93 -27.12
C GLU A 157 9.08 -5.19 -26.35
N CYS A 158 9.15 -5.30 -25.02
CA CYS A 158 8.30 -4.54 -24.12
C CYS A 158 9.14 -3.91 -23.02
N PHE A 159 8.76 -2.71 -22.63
CA PHE A 159 9.46 -1.90 -21.64
C PHE A 159 8.50 -1.33 -20.63
N LEU A 160 9.02 -1.07 -19.42
CA LEU A 160 8.38 -0.26 -18.39
C LEU A 160 9.18 1.03 -18.20
N PHE A 161 8.49 2.16 -18.28
CA PHE A 161 9.04 3.44 -17.89
C PHE A 161 8.63 3.72 -16.45
N LEU A 162 9.59 3.57 -15.51
CA LEU A 162 9.29 3.59 -14.07
C LEU A 162 9.43 5.01 -13.47
N GLY A 163 9.07 5.14 -12.19
CA GLY A 163 9.16 6.38 -11.44
C GLY A 163 10.59 6.92 -11.24
N ASP A 164 11.63 6.13 -11.54
CA ASP A 164 13.03 6.57 -11.65
C ASP A 164 13.36 7.27 -12.97
N LEU A 165 12.36 7.46 -13.84
CA LEU A 165 12.45 8.03 -15.18
C LEU A 165 13.37 7.22 -16.12
N GLN A 166 13.57 5.93 -15.84
CA GLN A 166 14.38 5.02 -16.64
C GLN A 166 13.51 3.99 -17.37
N MET A 167 14.05 3.52 -18.49
CA MET A 167 13.42 2.50 -19.31
C MET A 167 13.96 1.12 -18.93
N HIS A 168 13.07 0.23 -18.51
CA HIS A 168 13.40 -1.12 -18.08
C HIS A 168 12.82 -2.15 -19.05
N LYS A 169 13.69 -2.91 -19.72
CA LYS A 169 13.27 -4.00 -20.61
C LYS A 169 12.69 -5.16 -19.81
N VAL A 170 11.59 -5.73 -20.28
CA VAL A 170 10.89 -6.85 -19.64
C VAL A 170 11.19 -8.15 -20.40
N GLU A 171 11.62 -9.18 -19.68
CA GLU A 171 11.80 -10.53 -20.20
C GLU A 171 10.53 -11.36 -20.00
N PHE A 172 9.91 -11.79 -21.09
CA PHE A 172 8.62 -12.48 -21.07
C PHE A 172 8.71 -14.00 -20.84
N ASP A 173 9.77 -14.66 -21.29
CA ASP A 173 9.82 -16.12 -21.36
C ASP A 173 9.51 -16.81 -20.02
N LYS A 174 9.98 -16.23 -18.93
CA LYS A 174 9.74 -16.75 -17.55
C LYS A 174 8.26 -16.76 -17.13
N TYR A 175 7.44 -15.91 -17.74
CA TYR A 175 6.07 -15.65 -17.30
C TYR A 175 5.01 -16.16 -18.30
N LYS A 176 5.42 -16.71 -19.44
CA LYS A 176 4.52 -17.13 -20.53
C LYS A 176 3.53 -18.21 -20.07
N GLU A 177 3.99 -19.22 -19.36
CA GLU A 177 3.13 -20.28 -18.84
C GLU A 177 2.18 -19.76 -17.75
N ILE A 178 2.70 -18.90 -16.87
CA ILE A 178 1.90 -18.25 -15.82
C ILE A 178 0.79 -17.40 -16.44
N TYR A 179 1.10 -16.62 -17.47
CA TYR A 179 0.10 -15.83 -18.18
C TYR A 179 -0.97 -16.70 -18.83
N ALA A 180 -0.57 -17.78 -19.54
CA ALA A 180 -1.52 -18.67 -20.20
C ALA A 180 -2.49 -19.33 -19.19
N GLU A 181 -1.97 -19.82 -18.08
CA GLU A 181 -2.76 -20.40 -17.00
C GLU A 181 -3.73 -19.36 -16.38
N LEU A 182 -3.22 -18.18 -16.05
CA LEU A 182 -4.01 -17.10 -15.50
C LEU A 182 -5.12 -16.64 -16.45
N LYS A 183 -4.83 -16.54 -17.75
CA LYS A 183 -5.83 -16.17 -18.76
C LYS A 183 -6.95 -17.21 -18.80
N ASN A 184 -6.62 -18.50 -18.79
CA ASN A 184 -7.61 -19.58 -18.77
C ASN A 184 -8.48 -19.47 -17.50
N GLN A 185 -7.87 -19.32 -16.32
CA GLN A 185 -8.60 -19.15 -15.06
C GLN A 185 -9.54 -17.93 -15.09
N PHE A 186 -9.09 -16.80 -15.65
CA PHE A 186 -9.91 -15.62 -15.79
C PHE A 186 -11.10 -15.83 -16.72
N MET A 187 -10.90 -16.50 -17.86
CA MET A 187 -11.99 -16.80 -18.80
C MET A 187 -13.00 -17.77 -18.20
N ASP A 188 -12.53 -18.83 -17.55
CA ASP A 188 -13.39 -19.81 -16.88
C ASP A 188 -14.20 -19.19 -15.75
N PHE A 189 -13.55 -18.32 -14.96
CA PHE A 189 -14.22 -17.54 -13.91
C PHE A 189 -15.35 -16.68 -14.48
N ASN A 190 -15.11 -16.01 -15.59
CA ASN A 190 -16.12 -15.16 -16.23
C ASN A 190 -17.28 -15.97 -16.85
N ASN A 191 -17.00 -17.15 -17.37
CA ASN A 191 -18.02 -18.05 -17.94
C ASN A 191 -18.90 -18.68 -16.85
N SER A 192 -18.35 -18.92 -15.66
CA SER A 192 -19.04 -19.52 -14.50
C SER A 192 -19.47 -18.50 -13.44
N TYR A 193 -19.42 -17.21 -13.76
CA TYR A 193 -19.73 -16.15 -12.80
C TYR A 193 -21.16 -16.28 -12.23
N ASP A 194 -21.25 -16.27 -10.91
CA ASP A 194 -22.50 -16.27 -10.15
C ASP A 194 -22.44 -15.22 -9.02
N PRO A 195 -23.41 -14.29 -8.93
CA PRO A 195 -23.46 -13.29 -7.87
C PRO A 195 -23.75 -13.88 -6.47
N GLU A 196 -24.17 -15.15 -6.36
CA GLU A 196 -24.45 -15.81 -5.09
C GLU A 196 -23.26 -16.59 -4.53
N THR A 197 -22.22 -16.81 -5.35
CA THR A 197 -21.07 -17.64 -4.97
C THR A 197 -19.75 -16.86 -5.05
N PRO A 198 -19.48 -15.97 -4.06
CA PRO A 198 -18.23 -15.24 -4.01
C PRO A 198 -17.02 -16.18 -3.82
N PRO A 199 -15.91 -15.96 -4.52
CA PRO A 199 -14.67 -16.65 -4.18
C PRO A 199 -14.24 -16.25 -2.76
N TYR A 200 -13.65 -17.19 -2.03
CA TYR A 200 -13.15 -16.89 -0.68
C TYR A 200 -11.94 -15.95 -0.73
N PRO A 201 -11.95 -14.81 -0.02
CA PRO A 201 -10.82 -13.88 -0.02
C PRO A 201 -9.61 -14.51 0.67
N LYS A 202 -8.45 -14.51 0.00
CA LYS A 202 -7.24 -15.13 0.53
C LYS A 202 -6.29 -14.11 1.14
N LYS A 203 -5.51 -14.55 2.12
CA LYS A 203 -4.44 -13.73 2.71
C LYS A 203 -3.36 -13.44 1.67
N GLY A 204 -3.00 -12.17 1.55
CA GLY A 204 -1.99 -11.70 0.60
C GLY A 204 -2.54 -11.26 -0.76
N GLU A 205 -3.85 -11.38 -1.00
CA GLU A 205 -4.50 -10.75 -2.15
C GLU A 205 -4.61 -9.23 -1.96
N GLU A 206 -4.57 -8.49 -3.06
CA GLU A 206 -4.82 -7.04 -3.06
C GLU A 206 -6.32 -6.78 -3.08
N LEU A 207 -6.93 -6.72 -1.91
CA LEU A 207 -8.38 -6.59 -1.73
C LEU A 207 -8.91 -5.19 -2.07
N GLN A 208 -8.03 -4.18 -2.08
CA GLN A 208 -8.35 -2.78 -2.40
C GLN A 208 -9.53 -2.26 -1.56
N GLU A 209 -10.53 -1.64 -2.19
CA GLU A 209 -11.72 -1.10 -1.55
C GLU A 209 -12.65 -2.14 -0.90
N TYR A 210 -12.37 -3.44 -1.04
CA TYR A 210 -13.16 -4.56 -0.50
C TYR A 210 -12.52 -5.28 0.69
N ASP A 211 -11.47 -4.73 1.29
CA ASP A 211 -10.77 -5.39 2.41
C ASP A 211 -11.64 -5.53 3.67
N ASP A 212 -12.53 -4.57 3.92
CA ASP A 212 -13.47 -4.67 5.05
C ASP A 212 -14.51 -5.78 4.83
N GLU A 213 -14.94 -5.98 3.58
CA GLU A 213 -15.84 -7.09 3.24
C GLU A 213 -15.14 -8.44 3.38
N ALA A 214 -13.90 -8.55 2.96
CA ALA A 214 -13.09 -9.75 3.19
C ALA A 214 -12.90 -10.05 4.68
N LYS A 215 -12.65 -9.02 5.51
CA LYS A 215 -12.56 -9.18 6.97
C LYS A 215 -13.85 -9.69 7.58
N LYS A 216 -15.03 -9.20 7.14
CA LYS A 216 -16.33 -9.72 7.61
C LYS A 216 -16.48 -11.21 7.32
N ILE A 217 -16.04 -11.66 6.12
CA ILE A 217 -16.06 -13.09 5.76
C ILE A 217 -15.13 -13.88 6.67
N TRP A 218 -13.89 -13.42 6.88
CA TRP A 218 -12.93 -14.10 7.76
C TRP A 218 -13.44 -14.19 9.21
N ILE A 219 -14.08 -13.13 9.72
CA ILE A 219 -14.68 -13.11 11.07
C ILE A 219 -15.85 -14.12 11.15
N ARG A 220 -16.77 -14.06 10.18
CA ARG A 220 -17.93 -14.96 10.11
C ARG A 220 -17.51 -16.44 10.10
N ASP A 221 -16.48 -16.75 9.32
CA ASP A 221 -16.02 -18.12 9.08
C ASP A 221 -14.90 -18.54 10.06
N ASN A 222 -14.57 -17.72 11.04
CA ASN A 222 -13.48 -17.94 11.99
C ASN A 222 -12.16 -18.32 11.27
N GLY A 223 -11.87 -17.60 10.17
CA GLY A 223 -10.80 -17.91 9.23
C GLY A 223 -9.39 -17.72 9.81
N LEU A 224 -8.47 -18.59 9.41
CA LEU A 224 -7.05 -18.51 9.78
C LEU A 224 -6.39 -17.20 9.31
N GLU A 225 -6.96 -16.54 8.32
CA GLU A 225 -6.57 -15.26 7.79
C GLU A 225 -6.57 -14.13 8.84
N LEU A 226 -7.30 -14.29 9.93
CA LEU A 226 -7.34 -13.37 11.07
C LEU A 226 -6.07 -13.40 11.91
N LEU A 227 -5.24 -14.44 11.81
CA LEU A 227 -4.02 -14.54 12.60
C LEU A 227 -2.97 -13.54 12.13
N TYR A 228 -2.38 -12.84 13.07
CA TYR A 228 -1.37 -11.82 12.79
C TYR A 228 -0.18 -12.36 12.01
N ARG A 229 0.13 -11.74 10.87
CA ARG A 229 1.23 -12.10 9.96
C ARG A 229 1.25 -13.56 9.48
N ILE A 230 0.14 -14.26 9.53
CA ILE A 230 0.06 -15.57 8.88
C ILE A 230 0.15 -15.38 7.36
N GLN A 231 0.87 -16.24 6.68
CA GLN A 231 1.03 -16.20 5.23
C GLN A 231 0.15 -17.26 4.56
N ALA A 232 -0.22 -17.04 3.30
CA ALA A 232 -1.03 -17.98 2.53
C ALA A 232 -0.50 -19.42 2.54
N LYS A 233 0.84 -19.59 2.38
CA LYS A 233 1.49 -20.91 2.45
C LYS A 233 1.35 -21.59 3.83
N GLN A 234 1.27 -20.83 4.91
CA GLN A 234 1.09 -21.37 6.26
C GLN A 234 -0.37 -21.80 6.47
N ILE A 235 -1.32 -21.02 5.95
CA ILE A 235 -2.74 -21.39 5.94
C ILE A 235 -2.96 -22.67 5.15
N GLU A 236 -2.34 -22.79 3.97
CA GLU A 236 -2.42 -24.02 3.16
C GLU A 236 -1.89 -25.25 3.93
N LYS A 237 -0.73 -25.14 4.60
CA LYS A 237 -0.20 -26.23 5.42
C LYS A 237 -1.11 -26.61 6.57
N LEU A 238 -1.74 -25.63 7.24
CA LEU A 238 -2.74 -25.90 8.28
C LEU A 238 -3.95 -26.62 7.68
N LYS A 239 -4.50 -26.14 6.57
CA LYS A 239 -5.65 -26.76 5.88
C LYS A 239 -5.36 -28.18 5.40
N ASN A 240 -4.13 -28.46 4.94
CA ASN A 240 -3.67 -29.81 4.55
C ASN A 240 -3.55 -30.78 5.74
N ASN A 241 -3.55 -30.28 6.97
CA ASN A 241 -3.58 -31.06 8.22
C ASN A 241 -4.96 -30.95 8.90
N ASP A 242 -6.03 -30.71 8.14
CA ASP A 242 -7.43 -30.61 8.61
C ASP A 242 -7.69 -29.48 9.62
N ILE A 243 -6.83 -28.46 9.66
CA ILE A 243 -7.00 -27.27 10.49
C ILE A 243 -7.42 -26.10 9.59
N LYS A 244 -8.71 -25.76 9.58
CA LYS A 244 -9.32 -24.80 8.66
C LYS A 244 -9.70 -23.47 9.31
N THR A 245 -9.89 -23.48 10.65
CA THR A 245 -10.37 -22.33 11.41
C THR A 245 -9.43 -22.01 12.58
N VAL A 246 -9.55 -20.79 13.13
CA VAL A 246 -8.83 -20.36 14.34
C VAL A 246 -9.21 -21.25 15.52
N GLU A 247 -10.49 -21.64 15.63
CA GLU A 247 -10.96 -22.51 16.71
C GLU A 247 -10.38 -23.93 16.61
N GLU A 248 -10.32 -24.52 15.42
CA GLU A 248 -9.68 -25.82 15.21
C GLU A 248 -8.19 -25.77 15.54
N LEU A 249 -7.49 -24.68 15.16
CA LEU A 249 -6.09 -24.49 15.49
C LEU A 249 -5.86 -24.37 17.01
N LYS A 250 -6.72 -23.63 17.70
CA LYS A 250 -6.68 -23.52 19.16
C LYS A 250 -6.82 -24.89 19.84
N ASN A 251 -7.79 -25.69 19.37
CA ASN A 251 -8.21 -26.91 20.03
C ASN A 251 -7.44 -28.17 19.58
N THR A 252 -6.58 -28.08 18.54
CA THR A 252 -5.82 -29.23 18.07
C THR A 252 -4.87 -29.78 19.13
N ASN A 253 -4.76 -31.12 19.24
CA ASN A 253 -3.77 -31.80 20.10
C ASN A 253 -2.41 -31.97 19.40
N LEU A 254 -2.26 -31.55 18.15
CA LEU A 254 -1.00 -31.62 17.44
C LEU A 254 0.02 -30.69 18.10
N GLU A 255 1.26 -31.16 18.22
CA GLU A 255 2.41 -30.37 18.68
C GLU A 255 3.18 -29.78 17.49
N LYS A 256 3.10 -30.43 16.33
CA LYS A 256 3.74 -30.01 15.08
C LYS A 256 2.93 -30.47 13.88
N ILE A 257 3.15 -29.85 12.73
CA ILE A 257 2.62 -30.28 11.43
C ILE A 257 3.74 -30.31 10.38
N ASP A 258 3.52 -31.10 9.34
CA ASP A 258 4.49 -31.22 8.26
C ASP A 258 4.68 -29.91 7.50
N GLY A 259 5.94 -29.61 7.23
CA GLY A 259 6.36 -28.43 6.49
C GLY A 259 6.25 -27.08 7.23
N MET A 260 5.92 -27.07 8.54
CA MET A 260 5.96 -25.88 9.39
C MET A 260 6.89 -26.12 10.57
N GLY A 261 7.79 -25.17 10.86
CA GLY A 261 8.66 -25.25 12.04
C GLY A 261 7.83 -25.28 13.33
N GLU A 262 8.20 -26.13 14.29
CA GLU A 262 7.49 -26.34 15.55
C GLU A 262 7.21 -25.00 16.29
N ALA A 263 8.23 -24.16 16.45
CA ALA A 263 8.09 -22.85 17.11
C ALA A 263 7.05 -21.94 16.39
N THR A 264 6.97 -22.03 15.07
CA THR A 264 5.99 -21.27 14.26
C THR A 264 4.58 -21.82 14.49
N PHE A 265 4.42 -23.13 14.52
CA PHE A 265 3.14 -23.77 14.78
C PHE A 265 2.62 -23.43 16.18
N ILE A 266 3.48 -23.58 17.21
CA ILE A 266 3.16 -23.24 18.60
C ILE A 266 2.76 -21.75 18.71
N LYS A 267 3.51 -20.86 18.05
CA LYS A 267 3.17 -19.42 18.00
C LYS A 267 1.76 -19.18 17.45
N TYR A 268 1.40 -19.80 16.31
CA TYR A 268 0.06 -19.60 15.74
C TYR A 268 -1.03 -20.23 16.61
N LYS A 269 -0.76 -21.35 17.24
CA LYS A 269 -1.70 -21.97 18.20
C LYS A 269 -1.97 -21.02 19.40
N LYS A 270 -0.93 -20.40 19.95
CA LYS A 270 -1.07 -19.36 21.00
C LYS A 270 -1.83 -18.14 20.51
N LEU A 271 -1.51 -17.64 19.30
CA LEU A 271 -2.26 -16.51 18.70
C LEU A 271 -3.73 -16.84 18.49
N ALA A 272 -4.05 -18.07 18.08
CA ALA A 272 -5.42 -18.54 17.93
C ALA A 272 -6.16 -18.54 19.29
N GLN A 273 -5.50 -18.99 20.37
CA GLN A 273 -6.02 -18.92 21.73
C GLN A 273 -6.33 -17.48 22.13
N LEU A 274 -5.35 -16.59 22.02
CA LEU A 274 -5.48 -15.18 22.41
C LEU A 274 -6.55 -14.45 21.57
N LEU A 275 -6.62 -14.73 20.27
CA LEU A 275 -7.63 -14.14 19.38
C LEU A 275 -9.04 -14.57 19.79
N ASN A 276 -9.21 -15.84 20.12
CA ASN A 276 -10.50 -16.36 20.59
C ASN A 276 -10.90 -15.81 21.97
N ASP A 277 -9.92 -15.53 22.84
CA ASP A 277 -10.13 -14.96 24.17
C ASP A 277 -10.30 -13.43 24.14
N SER A 278 -10.12 -12.82 22.97
CA SER A 278 -10.32 -11.37 22.75
C SER A 278 -11.78 -11.07 22.44
N THR A 279 -12.22 -9.89 22.90
CA THR A 279 -13.52 -9.32 22.55
C THR A 279 -13.34 -7.93 21.97
N GLU A 280 -14.40 -7.31 21.47
CA GLU A 280 -14.37 -5.94 20.93
C GLU A 280 -13.79 -4.93 21.91
N ASN A 281 -14.08 -5.12 23.20
CA ASN A 281 -13.68 -4.19 24.28
C ASN A 281 -12.42 -4.63 25.06
N LYS A 282 -11.91 -5.85 24.81
CA LYS A 282 -10.75 -6.37 25.54
C LYS A 282 -9.94 -7.31 24.63
N ILE A 283 -8.74 -6.87 24.32
CA ILE A 283 -7.78 -7.66 23.56
C ILE A 283 -6.91 -8.45 24.54
N SER A 284 -6.85 -9.77 24.35
CA SER A 284 -6.00 -10.66 25.15
C SER A 284 -4.57 -10.64 24.62
N TYR A 285 -3.59 -10.69 25.52
CA TYR A 285 -2.16 -10.74 25.16
C TYR A 285 -1.36 -11.58 26.14
N GLU A 286 -0.17 -12.03 25.70
CA GLU A 286 0.83 -12.74 26.51
C GLU A 286 2.18 -12.03 26.36
N ILE A 287 2.89 -11.86 27.47
CA ILE A 287 4.27 -11.34 27.47
C ILE A 287 5.21 -12.50 27.18
N LYS A 288 6.06 -12.36 26.15
CA LYS A 288 7.11 -13.32 25.84
C LYS A 288 8.24 -13.17 26.85
N ASP A 289 8.77 -14.30 27.34
CA ASP A 289 9.88 -14.29 28.33
C ASP A 289 11.06 -13.42 27.85
N ALA A 290 11.60 -12.64 28.78
CA ALA A 290 12.82 -11.81 28.67
C ALA A 290 12.83 -10.71 27.60
N SER A 291 11.73 -10.43 26.91
CA SER A 291 11.75 -9.55 25.74
C SER A 291 11.54 -8.05 26.04
N LEU A 292 10.98 -7.71 27.19
CA LEU A 292 10.94 -6.32 27.68
C LEU A 292 12.30 -5.87 28.26
N ASN A 293 13.27 -6.79 28.37
CA ASN A 293 14.62 -6.47 28.82
C ASN A 293 15.28 -5.51 27.82
N GLY A 294 15.52 -4.28 28.26
CA GLY A 294 16.07 -3.20 27.43
C GLY A 294 15.09 -2.08 27.09
N LEU A 295 13.81 -2.23 27.40
CA LEU A 295 12.88 -1.11 27.38
C LEU A 295 13.28 -0.15 28.51
N LEU A 296 13.57 1.09 28.16
CA LEU A 296 13.84 2.14 29.13
C LEU A 296 12.50 2.65 29.68
N LYS A 297 12.47 3.04 30.94
CA LYS A 297 11.31 3.76 31.50
C LYS A 297 11.26 5.17 30.89
N PRO A 298 10.05 5.72 30.66
CA PRO A 298 9.92 7.10 30.20
C PRO A 298 10.68 8.08 31.08
N ASN A 299 11.47 8.93 30.45
CA ASN A 299 12.25 9.95 31.11
C ASN A 299 11.80 11.35 30.65
N LYS A 300 12.11 12.40 31.45
CA LYS A 300 11.64 13.77 31.16
C LYS A 300 12.17 14.35 29.84
N GLY A 301 13.29 13.83 29.36
CA GLY A 301 13.89 14.29 28.11
C GLY A 301 13.33 13.56 26.88
N ASP A 302 12.53 12.51 27.07
CA ASP A 302 12.05 11.72 25.93
C ASP A 302 11.04 12.51 25.10
N LEU A 303 11.14 12.34 23.78
CA LEU A 303 10.24 12.90 22.79
C LEU A 303 9.51 11.76 22.05
N TYR A 304 8.28 12.02 21.66
CA TYR A 304 7.42 11.10 20.92
C TYR A 304 7.06 11.76 19.62
N ILE A 305 7.45 11.14 18.50
CA ILE A 305 7.37 11.74 17.17
C ILE A 305 6.49 10.92 16.26
N ASP A 306 5.72 11.63 15.43
CA ASP A 306 4.88 11.06 14.40
C ASP A 306 4.75 12.04 13.23
N PHE A 307 4.69 11.52 11.99
CA PHE A 307 4.69 12.33 10.77
C PHE A 307 3.49 12.01 9.90
N GLU A 308 3.04 13.06 9.19
CA GLU A 308 2.03 12.91 8.17
C GLU A 308 2.61 13.28 6.81
N GLY A 309 2.46 12.39 5.84
CA GLY A 309 3.02 12.55 4.51
C GLY A 309 2.05 12.25 3.40
N TYR A 310 2.16 13.03 2.33
CA TYR A 310 1.35 12.88 1.12
C TYR A 310 2.18 12.26 -0.02
N PRO A 311 1.82 11.07 -0.52
CA PRO A 311 2.67 10.32 -1.44
C PRO A 311 2.64 10.82 -2.89
N PHE A 312 1.79 11.79 -3.23
CA PHE A 312 1.50 12.11 -4.62
C PHE A 312 1.92 13.51 -5.08
N LEU A 313 2.54 14.33 -4.22
CA LEU A 313 3.07 15.65 -4.62
C LEU A 313 4.45 15.56 -5.25
N THR A 314 5.29 14.66 -4.77
CA THR A 314 6.69 14.53 -5.20
C THR A 314 6.94 13.16 -5.86
N ILE A 315 7.91 13.08 -6.77
CA ILE A 315 8.29 11.82 -7.41
C ILE A 315 9.32 11.10 -6.54
N GLY A 316 9.04 9.82 -6.22
CA GLY A 316 9.98 8.93 -5.52
C GLY A 316 10.03 9.06 -3.99
N ARG A 317 9.35 10.05 -3.41
CA ARG A 317 9.22 10.22 -1.95
C ARG A 317 7.84 10.75 -1.59
N ASN A 318 7.48 10.71 -0.32
CA ASN A 318 6.35 11.47 0.19
C ASN A 318 6.74 12.95 0.35
N PHE A 319 5.75 13.81 0.25
CA PHE A 319 5.79 15.19 0.75
C PHE A 319 5.35 15.16 2.20
N GLU A 320 6.28 15.45 3.13
CA GLU A 320 5.99 15.42 4.55
C GLU A 320 5.39 16.78 4.96
N TYR A 321 4.06 16.83 5.06
CA TYR A 321 3.37 18.08 5.39
C TYR A 321 3.31 18.38 6.88
N LEU A 322 3.59 17.36 7.76
CA LEU A 322 3.53 17.56 9.20
C LEU A 322 4.58 16.70 9.93
N TYR A 323 5.41 17.34 10.71
CA TYR A 323 6.30 16.72 11.70
C TYR A 323 5.79 17.04 13.10
N GLY A 324 5.31 16.05 13.85
CA GLY A 324 4.81 16.20 15.21
C GLY A 324 5.80 15.75 16.27
N ILE A 325 5.82 16.44 17.39
CA ILE A 325 6.64 16.13 18.58
C ILE A 325 5.80 16.31 19.84
N TRP A 326 5.67 15.26 20.63
CA TRP A 326 5.11 15.33 21.98
C TRP A 326 6.22 15.21 23.03
N SER A 327 6.13 16.03 24.09
CA SER A 327 7.02 15.96 25.26
C SER A 327 6.21 15.80 26.51
N ASN A 328 6.58 14.86 27.38
CA ASN A 328 5.94 14.59 28.67
C ASN A 328 6.47 15.46 29.83
N ASN A 329 7.15 16.55 29.55
CA ASN A 329 7.61 17.46 30.60
C ASN A 329 6.41 18.17 31.27
N LYS A 330 6.68 18.93 32.37
CA LYS A 330 5.65 19.48 33.30
C LYS A 330 4.43 20.17 32.65
N ASN A 331 4.45 20.47 31.37
CA ASN A 331 3.41 21.20 30.63
C ASN A 331 2.79 20.43 29.49
N ASP A 332 3.05 19.11 29.36
CA ASP A 332 2.56 18.28 28.23
C ASP A 332 2.50 19.07 26.93
N SER A 333 3.63 19.26 26.28
CA SER A 333 3.72 20.17 25.16
C SER A 333 3.75 19.41 23.83
N PHE A 334 2.93 19.85 22.90
CA PHE A 334 2.97 19.46 21.52
C PHE A 334 3.59 20.57 20.68
N THR A 335 4.57 20.22 19.87
CA THR A 335 5.20 21.10 18.89
C THR A 335 5.04 20.45 17.53
N TYR A 336 4.77 21.23 16.51
CA TYR A 336 4.66 20.72 15.15
C TYR A 336 5.27 21.68 14.13
N TYR A 337 5.64 21.15 12.98
CA TYR A 337 6.10 21.89 11.80
C TYR A 337 5.21 21.48 10.64
N TRP A 338 4.53 22.46 10.04
CA TRP A 338 3.63 22.28 8.90
C TRP A 338 4.25 22.82 7.63
N SER A 339 3.89 22.24 6.48
CA SER A 339 4.41 22.61 5.17
C SER A 339 3.30 22.62 4.13
N ASP A 340 3.19 23.70 3.38
CA ASP A 340 2.25 23.84 2.28
C ASP A 340 2.96 23.74 0.90
N ASP A 341 4.30 23.78 0.85
CA ASP A 341 5.10 23.57 -0.35
C ASP A 341 6.47 22.94 -0.04
N GLU A 342 7.27 22.63 -1.10
CA GLU A 342 8.58 21.97 -0.93
C GLU A 342 9.63 22.85 -0.22
N GLU A 343 9.53 24.17 -0.28
CA GLU A 343 10.43 25.08 0.43
C GLU A 343 10.10 25.07 1.93
N GLU A 344 8.82 25.11 2.26
CA GLU A 344 8.35 24.98 3.64
C GLU A 344 8.64 23.57 4.19
N GLU A 345 8.52 22.51 3.39
CA GLU A 345 8.88 21.16 3.80
C GLU A 345 10.36 21.07 4.18
N LYS A 346 11.25 21.67 3.36
CA LYS A 346 12.67 21.75 3.69
C LYS A 346 12.91 22.50 4.99
N ASN A 347 12.24 23.65 5.18
CA ASN A 347 12.38 24.46 6.40
C ASN A 347 11.83 23.73 7.64
N SER A 348 10.72 23.02 7.50
CA SER A 348 10.13 22.16 8.55
C SER A 348 11.07 21.02 8.92
N PHE A 349 11.65 20.34 7.94
CA PHE A 349 12.65 19.28 8.17
C PHE A 349 13.87 19.80 8.90
N VAL A 350 14.45 20.96 8.45
CA VAL A 350 15.58 21.61 9.10
C VAL A 350 15.25 21.95 10.55
N SER A 351 14.13 22.64 10.78
CA SER A 351 13.69 23.04 12.13
C SER A 351 13.44 21.83 13.04
N PHE A 352 12.89 20.74 12.49
CA PHE A 352 12.69 19.51 13.22
C PHE A 352 14.03 18.89 13.66
N ILE A 353 15.00 18.74 12.75
CA ILE A 353 16.32 18.17 13.10
C ILE A 353 17.06 19.07 14.10
N GLU A 354 17.08 20.38 13.89
CA GLU A 354 17.67 21.34 14.83
C GLU A 354 17.05 21.21 16.22
N LYS A 355 15.73 21.08 16.29
CA LYS A 355 15.01 20.86 17.55
C LYS A 355 15.47 19.60 18.26
N LEU A 356 15.69 18.49 17.54
CA LEU A 356 16.20 17.24 18.14
C LEU A 356 17.64 17.40 18.66
N LEU A 357 18.50 18.09 17.89
CA LEU A 357 19.90 18.31 18.27
C LEU A 357 20.02 19.21 19.50
N GLU A 358 19.34 20.37 19.52
CA GLU A 358 19.27 21.26 20.66
C GLU A 358 18.69 20.57 21.90
N HIS A 359 17.70 19.71 21.68
CA HIS A 359 17.08 18.97 22.79
C HIS A 359 18.05 18.01 23.46
N LEU A 360 18.92 17.35 22.69
CA LEU A 360 19.98 16.47 23.23
C LEU A 360 21.10 17.22 23.96
N GLU A 361 21.32 18.50 23.68
CA GLU A 361 22.21 19.35 24.48
C GLU A 361 21.67 19.53 25.92
N LEU A 362 20.35 19.64 26.06
CA LEU A 362 19.68 19.81 27.35
C LEU A 362 19.44 18.47 28.07
N TYR A 363 19.17 17.42 27.30
CA TYR A 363 18.85 16.08 27.77
C TYR A 363 19.66 15.03 27.02
N PRO A 364 20.95 14.82 27.38
CA PRO A 364 21.87 13.95 26.61
C PRO A 364 21.43 12.48 26.51
N ASP A 365 20.63 12.01 27.48
CA ASP A 365 20.13 10.64 27.53
C ASP A 365 18.74 10.47 26.89
N ALA A 366 18.17 11.54 26.35
CA ALA A 366 16.84 11.52 25.71
C ALA A 366 16.76 10.53 24.56
N LYS A 367 15.57 9.94 24.41
CA LYS A 367 15.21 9.09 23.27
C LYS A 367 14.03 9.67 22.53
N PHE A 368 13.99 9.37 21.21
CA PHE A 368 12.93 9.80 20.29
C PHE A 368 12.13 8.57 19.89
N TYR A 369 10.93 8.42 20.46
CA TYR A 369 10.08 7.25 20.25
C TYR A 369 9.15 7.47 19.08
N HIS A 370 9.03 6.44 18.24
CA HIS A 370 8.13 6.40 17.08
C HIS A 370 7.51 5.00 16.93
N TYR A 371 6.65 4.83 15.93
CA TYR A 371 5.98 3.55 15.69
C TYR A 371 6.11 3.12 14.22
N PHE A 372 6.74 1.97 13.99
CA PHE A 372 7.23 1.49 12.69
C PHE A 372 8.48 2.25 12.17
N SER A 373 8.84 1.96 10.93
CA SER A 373 10.07 2.48 10.31
C SER A 373 9.82 3.69 9.41
N TYR A 374 8.59 4.21 9.37
CA TYR A 374 8.20 5.27 8.46
C TYR A 374 9.01 6.55 8.72
N GLU A 375 9.04 7.01 9.95
CA GLU A 375 9.68 8.25 10.36
C GLU A 375 11.16 8.27 10.00
N ILE A 376 11.89 7.19 10.31
CA ILE A 376 13.33 7.09 10.00
C ILE A 376 13.56 7.02 8.48
N SER A 377 12.70 6.30 7.76
CA SER A 377 12.78 6.21 6.30
C SER A 377 12.51 7.56 5.64
N SER A 378 11.52 8.30 6.15
CA SER A 378 11.16 9.64 5.69
C SER A 378 12.28 10.63 5.96
N LEU A 379 12.82 10.69 7.20
CA LEU A 379 13.93 11.56 7.54
C LEU A 379 15.15 11.35 6.64
N ARG A 380 15.52 10.09 6.37
CA ARG A 380 16.65 9.79 5.46
C ARG A 380 16.40 10.29 4.04
N LYS A 381 15.20 10.08 3.50
CA LYS A 381 14.84 10.55 2.17
C LYS A 381 14.82 12.08 2.09
N SER A 382 14.30 12.75 3.11
CA SER A 382 14.28 14.22 3.20
C SER A 382 15.70 14.78 3.30
N ALA A 383 16.55 14.21 4.18
CA ALA A 383 17.97 14.62 4.30
C ALA A 383 18.71 14.49 2.95
N GLN A 384 18.56 13.36 2.27
CA GLN A 384 19.16 13.11 0.96
C GLN A 384 18.61 14.06 -0.11
N ASN A 385 17.28 14.28 -0.15
CA ASN A 385 16.65 15.14 -1.14
C ASN A 385 17.06 16.61 -0.98
N PHE A 386 17.13 17.09 0.26
CA PHE A 386 17.48 18.48 0.55
C PHE A 386 18.98 18.71 0.66
N GLY A 387 19.80 17.65 0.76
CA GLY A 387 21.26 17.72 0.90
C GLY A 387 21.72 18.34 2.22
N VAL A 388 20.93 18.20 3.30
CA VAL A 388 21.21 18.78 4.62
C VAL A 388 21.01 17.75 5.74
N TYR A 389 21.81 17.83 6.82
CA TYR A 389 21.73 17.01 8.03
C TYR A 389 21.89 15.50 7.83
N GLU A 390 22.39 15.02 6.69
CA GLU A 390 22.57 13.57 6.46
C GLU A 390 23.50 12.92 7.51
N LYS A 391 24.61 13.58 7.82
CA LYS A 391 25.60 13.07 8.78
C LYS A 391 25.08 13.10 10.21
N GLU A 392 24.48 14.20 10.61
CA GLU A 392 23.90 14.41 11.93
C GLU A 392 22.78 13.39 12.19
N LEU A 393 21.91 13.18 11.21
CA LEU A 393 20.83 12.19 11.28
C LEU A 393 21.39 10.76 11.45
N GLU A 394 22.36 10.35 10.63
CA GLU A 394 22.95 9.02 10.76
C GLU A 394 23.69 8.86 12.11
N GLN A 395 24.32 9.89 12.65
CA GLN A 395 24.90 9.86 13.99
C GLN A 395 23.85 9.64 15.08
N LEU A 396 22.66 10.28 14.97
CA LEU A 396 21.56 10.07 15.90
C LEU A 396 21.03 8.63 15.83
N ILE A 397 20.94 8.07 14.63
CA ILE A 397 20.50 6.69 14.40
C ILE A 397 21.53 5.69 14.97
N GLU A 398 22.83 5.87 14.67
CA GLU A 398 23.91 5.03 15.19
C GLU A 398 24.00 5.04 16.72
N LYS A 399 23.78 6.21 17.35
CA LYS A 399 23.71 6.38 18.80
C LYS A 399 22.44 5.80 19.42
N LYS A 400 21.55 5.23 18.59
CA LYS A 400 20.25 4.70 19.04
C LYS A 400 19.42 5.74 19.80
N CYS A 401 19.40 6.98 19.29
CA CYS A 401 18.53 8.01 19.84
C CYS A 401 17.06 7.74 19.46
N PHE A 402 16.80 7.14 18.29
CA PHE A 402 15.47 6.74 17.85
C PHE A 402 15.13 5.33 18.32
N ILE A 403 13.92 5.16 18.86
CA ILE A 403 13.41 3.89 19.40
C ILE A 403 12.06 3.57 18.77
N ASP A 404 12.01 2.48 18.02
CA ASP A 404 10.77 1.97 17.43
C ASP A 404 9.98 1.14 18.45
N LEU A 405 8.90 1.70 18.98
CA LEU A 405 8.00 1.01 19.91
C LEU A 405 7.31 -0.21 19.28
N PHE A 406 7.05 -0.20 17.96
CA PHE A 406 6.51 -1.37 17.28
C PHE A 406 7.48 -2.57 17.38
N THR A 407 8.78 -2.36 17.22
CA THR A 407 9.77 -3.42 17.35
C THR A 407 9.74 -4.02 18.75
N ILE A 408 9.59 -3.20 19.80
CA ILE A 408 9.44 -3.64 21.18
C ILE A 408 8.16 -4.44 21.36
N VAL A 409 7.00 -3.90 20.95
CA VAL A 409 5.72 -4.60 21.02
C VAL A 409 5.76 -5.94 20.29
N ASN A 410 6.24 -5.95 19.06
CA ASN A 410 6.27 -7.16 18.23
C ASN A 410 7.24 -8.23 18.75
N SER A 411 8.34 -7.84 19.39
CA SER A 411 9.28 -8.79 20.01
C SER A 411 8.80 -9.27 21.37
N SER A 412 8.11 -8.43 22.13
CA SER A 412 7.79 -8.66 23.54
C SER A 412 6.40 -9.25 23.79
N LEU A 413 5.44 -9.01 22.89
CA LEU A 413 4.06 -9.41 23.09
C LEU A 413 3.57 -10.38 22.01
N LEU A 414 2.70 -11.31 22.42
CA LEU A 414 1.73 -11.98 21.54
C LEU A 414 0.37 -11.36 21.80
N ILE A 415 -0.29 -10.86 20.77
CA ILE A 415 -1.56 -10.12 20.90
C ILE A 415 -2.64 -10.84 20.10
N GLY A 416 -3.78 -11.08 20.71
CA GLY A 416 -4.95 -11.69 20.11
C GLY A 416 -5.70 -10.73 19.18
N ALA A 417 -5.01 -10.22 18.16
CA ALA A 417 -5.56 -9.33 17.15
C ALA A 417 -4.95 -9.61 15.78
N SER A 418 -5.67 -9.24 14.72
CA SER A 418 -5.21 -9.43 13.33
C SER A 418 -4.16 -8.40 12.89
N SER A 419 -4.00 -7.31 13.64
CA SER A 419 -3.04 -6.23 13.41
C SER A 419 -2.37 -5.80 14.71
N TYR A 420 -1.12 -5.36 14.62
CA TYR A 420 -0.37 -4.70 15.70
C TYR A 420 -0.13 -3.23 15.37
N SER A 421 -1.08 -2.58 14.68
CA SER A 421 -1.05 -1.13 14.48
C SER A 421 -1.11 -0.39 15.82
N LEU A 422 -0.65 0.86 15.85
CA LEU A 422 -0.71 1.71 17.05
C LEU A 422 -2.12 1.69 17.66
N LYS A 423 -3.16 1.89 16.87
CA LYS A 423 -4.56 1.86 17.29
C LYS A 423 -5.03 0.54 17.92
N THR A 424 -4.46 -0.58 17.46
CA THR A 424 -4.76 -1.88 18.08
C THR A 424 -4.09 -2.01 19.44
N VAL A 425 -2.83 -1.57 19.54
CA VAL A 425 -2.01 -1.72 20.76
C VAL A 425 -2.41 -0.69 21.84
N GLU A 426 -2.84 0.48 21.45
CA GLU A 426 -3.42 1.49 22.35
C GLU A 426 -4.58 0.93 23.20
N LYS A 427 -5.41 0.08 22.60
CA LYS A 427 -6.53 -0.55 23.33
C LYS A 427 -6.04 -1.45 24.47
N LEU A 428 -4.82 -2.04 24.37
CA LEU A 428 -4.22 -2.82 25.46
C LEU A 428 -3.82 -1.91 26.63
N ALA A 429 -3.35 -0.71 26.32
CA ALA A 429 -2.99 0.30 27.31
C ALA A 429 -4.22 1.05 27.87
N GLY A 430 -5.43 0.72 27.42
CA GLY A 430 -6.67 1.40 27.84
C GLY A 430 -6.81 2.80 27.25
N ILE A 431 -6.09 3.12 26.19
CA ILE A 431 -6.16 4.41 25.49
C ILE A 431 -7.37 4.38 24.56
N ASN A 432 -8.27 5.36 24.73
CA ASN A 432 -9.44 5.57 23.91
C ASN A 432 -9.26 6.85 23.09
N ARG A 433 -9.40 6.75 21.80
CA ARG A 433 -9.38 7.89 20.88
C ARG A 433 -10.71 8.62 20.92
N THR A 434 -10.64 9.94 20.88
CA THR A 434 -11.80 10.87 20.85
C THR A 434 -11.79 11.77 19.64
N GLU A 435 -10.73 11.73 18.84
CA GLU A 435 -10.52 12.53 17.64
C GLU A 435 -11.50 12.11 16.53
N ASP A 436 -11.95 13.06 15.73
CA ASP A 436 -12.85 12.82 14.60
C ASP A 436 -12.16 12.01 13.50
N LEU A 437 -10.88 12.33 13.23
CA LEU A 437 -10.06 11.64 12.24
C LEU A 437 -9.56 10.30 12.82
N GLN A 438 -9.84 9.20 12.13
CA GLN A 438 -9.61 7.86 12.66
C GLN A 438 -8.52 7.06 11.94
N SER A 439 -7.93 7.56 10.83
CA SER A 439 -6.90 6.81 10.10
C SER A 439 -5.94 7.72 9.32
N GLY A 440 -4.70 7.26 9.11
CA GLY A 440 -3.74 7.95 8.23
C GLY A 440 -4.22 8.06 6.79
N MET A 441 -5.08 7.15 6.32
CA MET A 441 -5.72 7.28 4.99
C MET A 441 -6.71 8.44 4.96
N GLU A 442 -7.45 8.68 6.04
CA GLU A 442 -8.31 9.86 6.18
C GLU A 442 -7.47 11.13 6.30
N SER A 443 -6.30 11.09 6.97
CA SER A 443 -5.36 12.21 7.01
C SER A 443 -4.89 12.61 5.60
N ILE A 444 -4.56 11.63 4.75
CA ILE A 444 -4.21 11.85 3.34
C ILE A 444 -5.38 12.50 2.58
N GLN A 445 -6.61 12.01 2.76
CA GLN A 445 -7.80 12.57 2.12
C GLN A 445 -8.08 14.00 2.59
N TYR A 446 -7.98 14.26 3.91
CA TYR A 446 -8.15 15.60 4.46
C TYR A 446 -7.06 16.57 3.97
N PHE A 447 -5.82 16.08 3.80
CA PHE A 447 -4.77 16.88 3.20
C PHE A 447 -5.05 17.19 1.72
N GLU A 448 -5.59 16.23 0.94
CA GLU A 448 -6.04 16.49 -0.44
C GLU A 448 -7.13 17.57 -0.49
N ASP A 449 -8.13 17.45 0.37
CA ASP A 449 -9.24 18.41 0.42
C ASP A 449 -8.76 19.79 0.91
N TYR A 450 -7.89 19.82 1.91
CA TYR A 450 -7.21 21.05 2.35
C TYR A 450 -6.41 21.72 1.23
N PHE A 451 -5.54 20.95 0.58
CA PHE A 451 -4.53 21.48 -0.33
C PHE A 451 -5.08 21.82 -1.72
N PHE A 452 -5.97 20.96 -2.27
CA PHE A 452 -6.47 21.11 -3.63
C PHE A 452 -7.88 21.71 -3.70
N ASN A 453 -8.70 21.57 -2.64
CA ASN A 453 -10.07 22.05 -2.58
C ASN A 453 -10.23 23.28 -1.67
N GLU A 454 -9.14 23.77 -1.07
CA GLU A 454 -9.09 24.96 -0.22
C GLU A 454 -9.96 24.83 1.05
N GLU A 455 -10.16 23.60 1.57
CA GLU A 455 -10.90 23.32 2.81
C GLU A 455 -9.98 23.52 4.03
N TYR A 456 -9.63 24.76 4.30
CA TYR A 456 -8.57 25.16 5.26
C TYR A 456 -8.83 24.73 6.71
N GLU A 457 -10.08 24.51 7.12
CA GLU A 457 -10.47 24.00 8.43
C GLU A 457 -9.98 22.58 8.71
N LEU A 458 -9.69 21.80 7.67
CA LEU A 458 -9.21 20.42 7.81
C LEU A 458 -7.78 20.35 8.36
N LYS A 459 -7.00 21.41 8.24
CA LYS A 459 -5.65 21.51 8.79
C LYS A 459 -5.63 21.26 10.31
N ASP A 460 -6.53 21.91 11.04
CA ASP A 460 -6.59 21.77 12.48
C ASP A 460 -6.96 20.34 12.90
N LEU A 461 -7.83 19.66 12.15
CA LEU A 461 -8.19 18.26 12.40
C LEU A 461 -7.00 17.32 12.20
N ILE A 462 -6.20 17.56 11.16
CA ILE A 462 -4.96 16.79 10.90
C ILE A 462 -3.94 17.00 12.02
N ILE A 463 -3.77 18.26 12.47
CA ILE A 463 -2.83 18.59 13.55
C ILE A 463 -3.27 17.94 14.88
N GLU A 464 -4.54 17.98 15.24
CA GLU A 464 -5.05 17.30 16.45
C GLU A 464 -4.93 15.78 16.35
N TYR A 465 -5.13 15.19 15.17
CA TYR A 465 -4.91 13.76 14.96
C TYR A 465 -3.44 13.37 15.21
N ASN A 466 -2.49 14.07 14.58
CA ASN A 466 -1.05 13.82 14.77
C ASN A 466 -0.60 14.04 16.22
N LYS A 467 -1.14 15.08 16.89
CA LYS A 467 -0.90 15.33 18.31
C LYS A 467 -1.37 14.16 19.18
N ALA A 468 -2.53 13.58 18.86
CA ALA A 468 -3.03 12.39 19.55
C ALA A 468 -2.12 11.18 19.31
N ASP A 469 -1.64 10.94 18.08
CA ASP A 469 -0.71 9.86 17.76
C ASP A 469 0.60 10.03 18.54
N CYS A 470 1.22 11.21 18.55
CA CYS A 470 2.41 11.50 19.35
C CYS A 470 2.18 11.28 20.86
N LYS A 471 1.05 11.75 21.40
CA LYS A 471 0.71 11.56 22.83
C LYS A 471 0.46 10.09 23.16
N ASN A 472 -0.21 9.37 22.28
CA ASN A 472 -0.51 7.96 22.49
C ASN A 472 0.74 7.09 22.48
N LEU A 473 1.79 7.48 21.75
CA LEU A 473 3.11 6.85 21.83
C LEU A 473 3.69 6.95 23.25
N TYR A 474 3.57 8.11 23.91
CA TYR A 474 3.98 8.26 25.31
C TYR A 474 3.16 7.36 26.25
N LEU A 475 1.85 7.37 26.12
CA LEU A 475 0.97 6.54 26.95
C LEU A 475 1.24 5.04 26.74
N LEU A 476 1.48 4.62 25.49
CA LEU A 476 1.86 3.26 25.16
C LEU A 476 3.21 2.88 25.77
N HIS A 477 4.21 3.76 25.70
CA HIS A 477 5.52 3.54 26.29
C HIS A 477 5.43 3.39 27.82
N ASP A 478 4.67 4.25 28.49
CA ASP A 478 4.43 4.20 29.93
C ASP A 478 3.74 2.89 30.34
N TRP A 479 2.72 2.48 29.57
CA TRP A 479 2.06 1.19 29.78
C TRP A 479 3.03 0.02 29.59
N LEU A 480 3.83 -0.02 28.52
CA LEU A 480 4.83 -1.06 28.30
C LEU A 480 5.85 -1.12 29.44
N ALA A 481 6.30 0.02 29.94
CA ALA A 481 7.21 0.10 31.08
C ALA A 481 6.57 -0.38 32.39
N SER A 482 5.24 -0.31 32.51
CA SER A 482 4.51 -0.84 33.68
C SER A 482 4.43 -2.37 33.71
N LEU A 483 4.73 -3.03 32.57
CA LEU A 483 4.77 -4.49 32.47
C LEU A 483 6.13 -5.09 32.91
N LEU A 484 7.15 -4.24 33.15
CA LEU A 484 8.45 -4.64 33.69
C LEU A 484 8.35 -4.92 35.21
#